data_9bb279568a13326a5966b0d36f03cfec
#
_entry.id   9bb279568a13326a5966b0d36f03cfec
#
_cell.length_a   1.000
_cell.length_b   1.000
_cell.length_c   1.000
_cell.angle_alpha   90.00
_cell.angle_beta   90.00
_cell.angle_gamma   90.00
#
_symmetry.space_group_name_H-M   'P 1'
#
loop_
_entity.id
_entity.type
_entity.pdbx_description
1 polymer ?
#
loop_
_entity_poly.entity_id
_entity_poly.type
_entity_poly.pdbx_seq_one_letter_code
_entity_poly.pdbx_strand_id
1 'polypeptide(L)'
;MLSVSNITVEIKSFTILRGVSIEVADGEIVGLVGRNGAGKTTTLKSVMGLIPVSDGEIRLQNDDLLALPGHKRAPLGVGYMPEERRLIGSLSVQDNIMMPAWACKMDGADKRLEYIYKLMPEISPFTSRRASMLSGGQQKMVALARALMSGNKILLLDEPFEGLAPALREKFGETIQRLKGEGLTILLAESDTTSIGFVEKTYTIERGQNVDNVVT
;
A
#
# COMPACT_ATOMS: atom_id res chain seq x y z
N MET A 1 1.48 1.42 14.90
CA MET A 1 1.07 0.00 14.82
C MET A 1 -0.26 -0.11 14.09
N LEU A 2 -0.38 -1.00 13.11
CA LEU A 2 -1.64 -1.42 12.51
C LEU A 2 -2.04 -2.76 13.12
N SER A 3 -3.28 -2.88 13.59
CA SER A 3 -3.89 -4.14 14.05
C SER A 3 -5.14 -4.40 13.22
N VAL A 4 -5.22 -5.58 12.66
CA VAL A 4 -6.38 -6.15 11.97
C VAL A 4 -6.74 -7.42 12.73
N SER A 5 -7.93 -7.49 13.31
CA SER A 5 -8.34 -8.58 14.21
C SER A 5 -9.62 -9.24 13.71
N ASN A 6 -9.51 -10.50 13.31
CA ASN A 6 -10.62 -11.37 12.92
C ASN A 6 -11.58 -10.77 11.88
N ILE A 7 -11.08 -10.01 10.91
CA ILE A 7 -11.97 -9.35 9.96
C ILE A 7 -12.65 -10.35 9.03
N THR A 8 -13.96 -10.18 8.88
CA THR A 8 -14.80 -10.90 7.92
C THR A 8 -15.30 -9.91 6.88
N VAL A 9 -15.23 -10.31 5.62
CA VAL A 9 -15.66 -9.47 4.48
C VAL A 9 -16.53 -10.28 3.55
N GLU A 10 -17.70 -9.72 3.24
CA GLU A 10 -18.65 -10.31 2.29
C GLU A 10 -18.81 -9.41 1.08
N ILE A 11 -18.78 -9.99 -0.12
CA ILE A 11 -19.03 -9.30 -1.39
C ILE A 11 -20.11 -10.09 -2.14
N LYS A 12 -21.28 -9.47 -2.41
CA LYS A 12 -22.39 -10.11 -3.12
C LYS A 12 -22.74 -11.50 -2.57
N SER A 13 -22.88 -11.63 -1.24
CA SER A 13 -23.21 -12.88 -0.54
C SER A 13 -22.09 -13.95 -0.55
N PHE A 14 -20.89 -13.64 -1.03
CA PHE A 14 -19.74 -14.50 -0.93
C PHE A 14 -18.82 -13.99 0.19
N THR A 15 -18.49 -14.84 1.14
CA THR A 15 -17.49 -14.55 2.16
C THR A 15 -16.11 -14.65 1.56
N ILE A 16 -15.43 -13.50 1.41
CA ILE A 16 -14.09 -13.39 0.85
C ILE A 16 -13.01 -13.51 1.93
N LEU A 17 -13.22 -12.82 3.07
CA LEU A 17 -12.33 -12.95 4.24
C LEU A 17 -13.11 -13.60 5.39
N ARG A 18 -12.45 -14.47 6.13
CA ARG A 18 -13.03 -15.32 7.19
C ARG A 18 -12.14 -15.28 8.43
N GLY A 19 -12.18 -14.17 9.17
CA GLY A 19 -11.42 -14.02 10.40
C GLY A 19 -9.92 -13.73 10.18
N VAL A 20 -9.57 -12.92 9.17
CA VAL A 20 -8.16 -12.54 8.91
C VAL A 20 -7.64 -11.64 10.01
N SER A 21 -6.44 -11.97 10.52
CA SER A 21 -5.75 -11.19 11.56
C SER A 21 -4.31 -10.89 11.15
N ILE A 22 -3.88 -9.63 11.32
CA ILE A 22 -2.54 -9.15 10.95
C ILE A 22 -2.12 -8.07 11.94
N GLU A 23 -0.89 -8.17 12.45
CA GLU A 23 -0.27 -7.16 13.29
C GLU A 23 0.98 -6.62 12.60
N VAL A 24 1.10 -5.29 12.50
CA VAL A 24 2.26 -4.59 11.94
C VAL A 24 2.73 -3.58 12.96
N ALA A 25 3.93 -3.78 13.52
CA ALA A 25 4.52 -2.84 14.47
C ALA A 25 4.95 -1.54 13.78
N ASP A 26 5.14 -0.48 14.55
CA ASP A 26 5.64 0.78 13.99
C ASP A 26 7.06 0.59 13.42
N GLY A 27 7.28 1.04 12.18
CA GLY A 27 8.55 0.89 11.46
C GLY A 27 8.83 -0.51 10.91
N GLU A 28 7.91 -1.46 11.04
CA GLU A 28 8.04 -2.83 10.53
C GLU A 28 7.59 -2.92 9.05
N ILE A 29 8.23 -3.82 8.30
CA ILE A 29 7.73 -4.27 6.99
C ILE A 29 7.15 -5.67 7.16
N VAL A 30 5.85 -5.80 6.92
CA VAL A 30 5.13 -7.07 6.97
C VAL A 30 4.63 -7.46 5.59
N GLY A 31 4.83 -8.72 5.23
CA GLY A 31 4.30 -9.33 4.01
C GLY A 31 2.97 -10.05 4.25
N LEU A 32 2.01 -9.86 3.36
CA LEU A 32 0.80 -10.66 3.25
C LEU A 32 0.91 -11.51 1.98
N VAL A 33 1.23 -12.78 2.13
CA VAL A 33 1.54 -13.68 1.02
C VAL A 33 0.39 -14.64 0.76
N GLY A 34 0.12 -14.91 -0.52
CA GLY A 34 -0.90 -15.88 -0.90
C GLY A 34 -1.20 -15.83 -2.40
N ARG A 35 -1.74 -16.91 -2.94
CA ARG A 35 -2.08 -17.02 -4.36
C ARG A 35 -3.09 -15.95 -4.79
N ASN A 36 -3.18 -15.72 -6.11
CA ASN A 36 -4.22 -14.85 -6.66
C ASN A 36 -5.61 -15.34 -6.23
N GLY A 37 -6.45 -14.39 -5.76
CA GLY A 37 -7.77 -14.71 -5.19
C GLY A 37 -7.77 -15.15 -3.72
N ALA A 38 -6.61 -15.22 -3.04
CA ALA A 38 -6.54 -15.62 -1.63
C ALA A 38 -7.20 -14.61 -0.66
N GLY A 39 -7.36 -13.35 -1.05
CA GLY A 39 -7.94 -12.28 -0.22
C GLY A 39 -7.01 -11.12 0.11
N LYS A 40 -5.76 -11.12 -0.37
CA LYS A 40 -4.74 -10.07 -0.10
C LYS A 40 -5.25 -8.66 -0.42
N THR A 41 -5.62 -8.41 -1.68
CA THR A 41 -6.17 -7.12 -2.14
C THR A 41 -7.42 -6.72 -1.36
N THR A 42 -8.28 -7.69 -1.02
CA THR A 42 -9.49 -7.44 -0.21
C THR A 42 -9.09 -6.95 1.18
N THR A 43 -8.10 -7.57 1.80
CA THR A 43 -7.57 -7.16 3.12
C THR A 43 -7.04 -5.71 3.07
N LEU A 44 -6.16 -5.38 2.11
CA LEU A 44 -5.64 -4.01 1.97
C LEU A 44 -6.75 -2.99 1.70
N LYS A 45 -7.71 -3.32 0.83
CA LYS A 45 -8.87 -2.46 0.54
C LYS A 45 -9.78 -2.28 1.75
N SER A 46 -9.91 -3.29 2.62
CA SER A 46 -10.66 -3.19 3.87
C SER A 46 -9.96 -2.25 4.86
N VAL A 47 -8.64 -2.36 5.02
CA VAL A 47 -7.85 -1.41 5.81
C VAL A 47 -7.99 0.01 5.27
N MET A 48 -8.03 0.20 3.95
CA MET A 48 -8.22 1.53 3.33
C MET A 48 -9.69 2.02 3.38
N GLY A 49 -10.65 1.16 3.74
CA GLY A 49 -12.08 1.50 3.77
C GLY A 49 -12.74 1.58 2.39
N LEU A 50 -12.17 0.90 1.40
CA LEU A 50 -12.71 0.77 0.06
C LEU A 50 -13.69 -0.41 -0.07
N ILE A 51 -13.61 -1.36 0.86
CA ILE A 51 -14.51 -2.50 0.99
C ILE A 51 -15.00 -2.52 2.45
N PRO A 52 -16.30 -2.63 2.69
CA PRO A 52 -16.84 -2.71 4.05
C PRO A 52 -16.44 -4.03 4.71
N VAL A 53 -16.18 -3.98 6.01
CA VAL A 53 -15.95 -5.13 6.88
C VAL A 53 -17.25 -5.45 7.59
N SER A 54 -17.65 -6.73 7.59
CA SER A 54 -18.90 -7.18 8.21
C SER A 54 -18.72 -7.56 9.68
N ASP A 55 -17.50 -7.97 10.08
CA ASP A 55 -17.17 -8.33 11.46
C ASP A 55 -15.66 -8.19 11.71
N GLY A 56 -15.25 -8.00 12.97
CA GLY A 56 -13.86 -7.81 13.38
C GLY A 56 -13.49 -6.36 13.66
N GLU A 57 -12.21 -6.09 13.83
CA GLU A 57 -11.66 -4.77 14.16
C GLU A 57 -10.48 -4.39 13.28
N ILE A 58 -10.34 -3.10 12.97
CA ILE A 58 -9.14 -2.54 12.33
C ILE A 58 -8.73 -1.27 13.08
N ARG A 59 -7.53 -1.27 13.65
CA ARG A 59 -6.96 -0.12 14.36
C ARG A 59 -5.65 0.34 13.76
N LEU A 60 -5.47 1.65 13.64
CA LEU A 60 -4.19 2.28 13.33
C LEU A 60 -3.79 3.14 14.53
N GLN A 61 -2.80 2.69 15.29
CA GLN A 61 -2.45 3.30 16.58
C GLN A 61 -3.68 3.31 17.52
N ASN A 62 -4.17 4.49 17.89
CA ASN A 62 -5.35 4.64 18.76
C ASN A 62 -6.66 4.83 17.97
N ASP A 63 -6.58 4.94 16.64
CA ASP A 63 -7.74 5.21 15.79
C ASP A 63 -8.44 3.92 15.38
N ASP A 64 -9.75 3.82 15.62
CA ASP A 64 -10.61 2.77 15.08
C ASP A 64 -10.95 3.13 13.62
N LEU A 65 -10.36 2.38 12.67
CA LEU A 65 -10.58 2.65 11.26
C LEU A 65 -11.98 2.26 10.78
N LEU A 66 -12.67 1.32 11.45
CA LEU A 66 -14.02 0.93 11.06
C LEU A 66 -15.06 2.00 11.41
N ALA A 67 -14.82 2.79 12.45
CA ALA A 67 -15.65 3.95 12.80
C ALA A 67 -15.50 5.11 11.80
N LEU A 68 -14.52 5.07 10.89
CA LEU A 68 -14.20 6.15 9.97
C LEU A 68 -14.54 5.76 8.52
N PRO A 69 -15.18 6.66 7.75
CA PRO A 69 -15.33 6.45 6.31
C PRO A 69 -13.97 6.43 5.61
N GLY A 70 -13.84 5.67 4.52
CA GLY A 70 -12.57 5.43 3.83
C GLY A 70 -11.79 6.71 3.47
N HIS A 71 -12.49 7.78 3.04
CA HIS A 71 -11.84 9.05 2.67
C HIS A 71 -11.18 9.78 3.86
N LYS A 72 -11.47 9.39 5.10
CA LYS A 72 -10.82 9.93 6.30
C LYS A 72 -9.53 9.18 6.68
N ARG A 73 -9.25 8.03 6.07
CA ARG A 73 -8.08 7.22 6.40
C ARG A 73 -6.78 7.76 5.79
N ALA A 74 -6.84 8.32 4.57
CA ALA A 74 -5.68 8.97 3.98
C ALA A 74 -5.18 10.19 4.80
N PRO A 75 -6.03 11.09 5.30
CA PRO A 75 -5.61 12.16 6.22
C PRO A 75 -4.97 11.67 7.53
N LEU A 76 -5.27 10.44 7.97
CA LEU A 76 -4.63 9.83 9.14
C LEU A 76 -3.20 9.35 8.87
N GLY A 77 -2.73 9.42 7.62
CA GLY A 77 -1.39 8.98 7.24
C GLY A 77 -1.35 7.60 6.59
N VAL A 78 -2.47 7.08 6.10
CA VAL A 78 -2.52 5.84 5.34
C VAL A 78 -2.30 6.12 3.86
N GLY A 79 -1.25 5.55 3.27
CA GLY A 79 -1.01 5.55 1.83
C GLY A 79 -1.38 4.19 1.22
N TYR A 80 -1.98 4.19 0.03
CA TYR A 80 -2.34 2.96 -0.66
C TYR A 80 -1.90 2.97 -2.11
N MET A 81 -1.13 1.96 -2.49
CA MET A 81 -0.74 1.68 -3.87
C MET A 81 -1.50 0.44 -4.35
N PRO A 82 -2.52 0.57 -5.20
CA PRO A 82 -3.24 -0.57 -5.77
C PRO A 82 -2.41 -1.26 -6.86
N GLU A 83 -2.62 -2.56 -7.05
CA GLU A 83 -2.03 -3.39 -8.11
C GLU A 83 -2.16 -2.75 -9.51
N GLU A 84 -3.37 -2.28 -9.86
CA GLU A 84 -3.69 -1.68 -11.16
C GLU A 84 -3.13 -0.25 -11.34
N ARG A 85 -2.34 0.27 -10.40
CA ARG A 85 -1.75 1.62 -10.42
C ARG A 85 -2.77 2.75 -10.32
N ARG A 86 -3.86 2.71 -11.10
CA ARG A 86 -4.98 3.66 -11.15
C ARG A 86 -4.55 5.12 -11.27
N LEU A 87 -3.53 5.39 -12.10
CA LEU A 87 -3.14 6.75 -12.44
C LEU A 87 -4.18 7.38 -13.38
N ILE A 88 -4.38 8.68 -13.26
CA ILE A 88 -5.19 9.44 -14.20
C ILE A 88 -4.32 9.76 -15.41
N GLY A 89 -4.54 9.05 -16.51
CA GLY A 89 -3.68 9.08 -17.69
C GLY A 89 -3.54 10.46 -18.36
N SER A 90 -4.59 11.29 -18.27
CA SER A 90 -4.60 12.66 -18.82
C SER A 90 -3.83 13.68 -17.98
N LEU A 91 -3.61 13.40 -16.70
CA LEU A 91 -2.85 14.26 -15.79
C LEU A 91 -1.36 14.03 -15.93
N SER A 92 -0.57 15.05 -15.55
CA SER A 92 0.88 14.91 -15.42
C SER A 92 1.25 13.93 -14.29
N VAL A 93 2.50 13.48 -14.28
CA VAL A 93 3.06 12.68 -13.19
C VAL A 93 2.98 13.45 -11.87
N GLN A 94 3.41 14.71 -11.87
CA GLN A 94 3.34 15.56 -10.69
C GLN A 94 1.92 15.71 -10.15
N ASP A 95 0.94 15.96 -11.03
CA ASP A 95 -0.47 16.08 -10.62
C ASP A 95 -0.99 14.77 -10.02
N ASN A 96 -0.65 13.62 -10.62
CA ASN A 96 -1.00 12.31 -10.04
C ASN A 96 -0.43 12.13 -8.63
N ILE A 97 0.80 12.55 -8.39
CA ILE A 97 1.45 12.47 -7.07
C ILE A 97 0.77 13.44 -6.08
N MET A 98 0.44 14.64 -6.53
CA MET A 98 -0.16 15.69 -5.68
C MET A 98 -1.64 15.46 -5.34
N MET A 99 -2.37 14.62 -6.10
CA MET A 99 -3.81 14.40 -5.88
C MET A 99 -4.20 14.11 -4.42
N PRO A 100 -3.52 13.22 -3.68
CA PRO A 100 -3.87 12.97 -2.28
C PRO A 100 -3.71 14.22 -1.41
N ALA A 101 -2.68 15.04 -1.67
CA ALA A 101 -2.46 16.28 -0.93
C ALA A 101 -3.60 17.28 -1.14
N TRP A 102 -4.05 17.47 -2.37
CA TRP A 102 -5.19 18.33 -2.68
C TRP A 102 -6.50 17.82 -2.07
N ALA A 103 -6.76 16.50 -2.22
CA ALA A 103 -7.96 15.87 -1.68
C ALA A 103 -8.04 15.95 -0.15
N CYS A 104 -6.90 15.81 0.53
CA CYS A 104 -6.80 15.85 1.98
C CYS A 104 -6.53 17.26 2.55
N LYS A 105 -6.35 18.27 1.67
CA LYS A 105 -5.95 19.65 2.06
C LYS A 105 -4.72 19.64 2.96
N MET A 106 -3.68 18.91 2.52
CA MET A 106 -2.47 18.71 3.32
C MET A 106 -1.61 19.99 3.37
N ASP A 107 -1.23 20.40 4.55
CA ASP A 107 -0.20 21.42 4.74
C ASP A 107 1.19 20.85 4.38
N GLY A 108 2.04 21.69 3.80
CA GLY A 108 3.41 21.29 3.46
C GLY A 108 3.54 20.28 2.31
N ALA A 109 2.53 20.17 1.45
CA ALA A 109 2.50 19.24 0.31
C ALA A 109 3.71 19.40 -0.63
N ASP A 110 4.18 20.64 -0.87
CA ASP A 110 5.35 20.90 -1.72
C ASP A 110 6.64 20.31 -1.10
N LYS A 111 6.84 20.47 0.21
CA LYS A 111 7.96 19.86 0.92
C LYS A 111 7.90 18.33 0.87
N ARG A 112 6.69 17.78 0.96
CA ARG A 112 6.49 16.33 0.82
C ARG A 112 6.80 15.86 -0.60
N LEU A 113 6.44 16.63 -1.62
CA LEU A 113 6.76 16.35 -3.01
C LEU A 113 8.28 16.37 -3.24
N GLU A 114 8.99 17.37 -2.73
CA GLU A 114 10.45 17.44 -2.80
C GLU A 114 11.12 16.24 -2.12
N TYR A 115 10.63 15.83 -0.96
CA TYR A 115 11.09 14.63 -0.29
C TYR A 115 10.90 13.38 -1.16
N ILE A 116 9.71 13.22 -1.78
CA ILE A 116 9.41 12.08 -2.67
C ILE A 116 10.38 12.07 -3.87
N TYR A 117 10.68 13.21 -4.47
CA TYR A 117 11.63 13.29 -5.58
C TYR A 117 13.09 13.00 -5.15
N LYS A 118 13.48 13.36 -3.93
CA LYS A 118 14.79 12.96 -3.37
C LYS A 118 14.87 11.45 -3.10
N LEU A 119 13.78 10.86 -2.67
CA LEU A 119 13.68 9.42 -2.42
C LEU A 119 13.66 8.60 -3.71
N MET A 120 12.98 9.13 -4.74
CA MET A 120 12.73 8.47 -6.03
C MET A 120 13.20 9.36 -7.20
N PRO A 121 14.52 9.61 -7.34
CA PRO A 121 15.05 10.54 -8.36
C PRO A 121 14.75 10.11 -9.79
N GLU A 122 14.44 8.82 -10.02
CA GLU A 122 14.08 8.27 -11.32
C GLU A 122 12.79 8.88 -11.89
N ILE A 123 11.93 9.48 -11.05
CA ILE A 123 10.68 10.12 -11.48
C ILE A 123 10.96 11.52 -12.05
N SER A 124 12.00 12.21 -11.56
CA SER A 124 12.31 13.60 -11.88
C SER A 124 12.35 13.92 -13.39
N PRO A 125 12.89 13.04 -14.28
CA PRO A 125 12.98 13.35 -15.72
C PRO A 125 11.63 13.41 -16.44
N PHE A 126 10.53 12.96 -15.84
CA PHE A 126 9.24 12.87 -16.51
C PHE A 126 8.06 13.43 -15.70
N THR A 127 8.32 14.27 -14.71
CA THR A 127 7.30 14.85 -13.82
C THR A 127 6.19 15.62 -14.57
N SER A 128 6.54 16.29 -15.68
CA SER A 128 5.60 17.03 -16.53
C SER A 128 4.89 16.16 -17.59
N ARG A 129 5.33 14.91 -17.79
CA ARG A 129 4.71 14.02 -18.78
C ARG A 129 3.35 13.55 -18.30
N ARG A 130 2.43 13.30 -19.23
CA ARG A 130 1.15 12.64 -18.94
C ARG A 130 1.40 11.20 -18.51
N ALA A 131 0.67 10.73 -17.49
CA ALA A 131 0.83 9.38 -16.97
C ALA A 131 0.51 8.28 -18.02
N SER A 132 -0.33 8.56 -19.01
CA SER A 132 -0.61 7.67 -20.13
C SER A 132 0.60 7.42 -21.06
N MET A 133 1.62 8.28 -21.02
CA MET A 133 2.84 8.17 -21.85
C MET A 133 3.96 7.38 -21.15
N LEU A 134 3.74 6.90 -19.96
CA LEU A 134 4.73 6.16 -19.17
C LEU A 134 4.69 4.67 -19.48
N SER A 135 5.85 4.02 -19.38
CA SER A 135 5.92 2.55 -19.33
C SER A 135 5.23 2.01 -18.07
N GLY A 136 4.84 0.73 -18.10
CA GLY A 136 4.19 0.09 -16.95
C GLY A 136 4.99 0.19 -15.64
N GLY A 137 6.32 0.02 -15.72
CA GLY A 137 7.20 0.18 -14.56
C GLY A 137 7.28 1.62 -14.05
N GLN A 138 7.37 2.62 -14.98
CA GLN A 138 7.32 4.02 -14.60
C GLN A 138 5.98 4.38 -13.93
N GLN A 139 4.86 3.83 -14.42
CA GLN A 139 3.55 4.02 -13.79
C GLN A 139 3.51 3.42 -12.37
N LYS A 140 4.15 2.26 -12.12
CA LYS A 140 4.25 1.70 -10.77
C LYS A 140 5.06 2.62 -9.84
N MET A 141 6.18 3.18 -10.30
CA MET A 141 6.96 4.17 -9.54
C MET A 141 6.11 5.39 -9.16
N VAL A 142 5.34 5.92 -10.10
CA VAL A 142 4.43 7.05 -9.84
C VAL A 142 3.31 6.68 -8.88
N ALA A 143 2.78 5.45 -8.95
CA ALA A 143 1.77 4.96 -8.02
C ALA A 143 2.30 4.86 -6.58
N LEU A 144 3.56 4.40 -6.40
CA LEU A 144 4.22 4.43 -5.10
C LEU A 144 4.43 5.87 -4.60
N ALA A 145 4.94 6.75 -5.46
CA ALA A 145 5.14 8.16 -5.12
C ALA A 145 3.82 8.84 -4.69
N ARG A 146 2.71 8.53 -5.37
CA ARG A 146 1.39 9.01 -5.00
C ARG A 146 0.93 8.43 -3.65
N ALA A 147 1.18 7.16 -3.37
CA ALA A 147 0.85 6.56 -2.08
C ALA A 147 1.67 7.21 -0.96
N LEU A 148 2.94 7.53 -1.20
CA LEU A 148 3.81 8.24 -0.27
C LEU A 148 3.34 9.65 0.05
N MET A 149 2.58 10.31 -0.82
CA MET A 149 2.08 11.66 -0.56
C MET A 149 1.19 11.71 0.70
N SER A 150 0.28 10.75 0.88
CA SER A 150 -0.56 10.63 2.10
C SER A 150 0.01 9.67 3.14
N GLY A 151 0.77 8.65 2.72
CA GLY A 151 1.29 7.59 3.57
C GLY A 151 2.52 8.02 4.36
N ASN A 152 2.32 8.70 5.48
CA ASN A 152 3.40 9.11 6.37
C ASN A 152 3.44 8.29 7.67
N LYS A 153 2.41 7.47 7.96
CA LYS A 153 2.41 6.50 9.05
C LYS A 153 2.51 5.08 8.54
N ILE A 154 1.72 4.72 7.54
CA ILE A 154 1.73 3.38 6.95
C ILE A 154 1.50 3.42 5.44
N LEU A 155 2.20 2.55 4.72
CA LEU A 155 1.95 2.22 3.32
C LEU A 155 1.33 0.85 3.19
N LEU A 156 0.27 0.78 2.40
CA LEU A 156 -0.37 -0.45 1.95
C LEU A 156 -0.01 -0.63 0.48
N LEU A 157 0.76 -1.68 0.15
CA LEU A 157 1.27 -1.93 -1.20
C LEU A 157 0.69 -3.24 -1.75
N ASP A 158 -0.03 -3.17 -2.86
CA ASP A 158 -0.72 -4.30 -3.47
C ASP A 158 0.05 -4.75 -4.72
N GLU A 159 0.68 -5.92 -4.68
CA GLU A 159 1.53 -6.53 -5.72
C GLU A 159 2.56 -5.53 -6.31
N PRO A 160 3.38 -4.87 -5.44
CA PRO A 160 4.26 -3.79 -5.90
C PRO A 160 5.32 -4.25 -6.90
N PHE A 161 5.76 -5.51 -6.84
CA PHE A 161 6.83 -6.05 -7.69
C PHE A 161 6.34 -6.73 -8.96
N GLU A 162 5.03 -6.98 -9.09
CA GLU A 162 4.47 -7.64 -10.26
C GLU A 162 4.73 -6.86 -11.55
N GLY A 163 5.17 -7.57 -12.61
CA GLY A 163 5.42 -6.99 -13.93
C GLY A 163 6.56 -5.98 -14.02
N LEU A 164 7.42 -5.89 -12.99
CA LEU A 164 8.63 -5.07 -13.05
C LEU A 164 9.79 -5.84 -13.68
N ALA A 165 10.53 -5.15 -14.56
CA ALA A 165 11.83 -5.65 -15.03
C ALA A 165 12.82 -5.76 -13.86
N PRO A 166 13.80 -6.71 -13.90
CA PRO A 166 14.70 -6.98 -12.78
C PRO A 166 15.37 -5.73 -12.18
N ALA A 167 15.96 -4.87 -13.02
CA ALA A 167 16.62 -3.66 -12.56
C ALA A 167 15.69 -2.64 -11.88
N LEU A 168 14.41 -2.59 -12.29
CA LEU A 168 13.43 -1.71 -11.66
C LEU A 168 12.88 -2.33 -10.36
N ARG A 169 12.77 -3.66 -10.31
CA ARG A 169 12.41 -4.41 -9.10
C ARG A 169 13.42 -4.18 -7.98
N GLU A 170 14.72 -4.24 -8.29
CA GLU A 170 15.80 -3.97 -7.36
C GLU A 170 15.68 -2.54 -6.79
N LYS A 171 15.59 -1.52 -7.64
CA LYS A 171 15.41 -0.13 -7.22
C LYS A 171 14.16 0.10 -6.37
N PHE A 172 13.07 -0.58 -6.72
CA PHE A 172 11.82 -0.51 -5.95
C PHE A 172 12.02 -1.10 -4.54
N GLY A 173 12.70 -2.24 -4.44
CA GLY A 173 13.07 -2.86 -3.17
C GLY A 173 13.98 -1.98 -2.32
N GLU A 174 15.01 -1.36 -2.91
CA GLU A 174 15.87 -0.38 -2.24
C GLU A 174 15.08 0.81 -1.70
N THR A 175 14.12 1.32 -2.48
CA THR A 175 13.24 2.42 -2.05
C THR A 175 12.42 2.01 -0.83
N ILE A 176 11.82 0.81 -0.83
CA ILE A 176 11.05 0.28 0.30
C ILE A 176 11.93 0.12 1.55
N GLN A 177 13.14 -0.43 1.40
CA GLN A 177 14.08 -0.58 2.51
C GLN A 177 14.54 0.76 3.10
N ARG A 178 14.75 1.78 2.24
CA ARG A 178 15.07 3.13 2.68
C ARG A 178 13.92 3.73 3.50
N LEU A 179 12.69 3.56 3.05
CA LEU A 179 11.50 4.02 3.79
C LEU A 179 11.41 3.37 5.18
N LYS A 180 11.72 2.08 5.29
CA LYS A 180 11.85 1.40 6.58
C LYS A 180 12.92 2.05 7.45
N GLY A 181 14.10 2.32 6.90
CA GLY A 181 15.20 3.00 7.62
C GLY A 181 14.80 4.37 8.17
N GLU A 182 13.77 5.00 7.60
CA GLU A 182 13.17 6.25 8.07
C GLU A 182 12.00 6.03 9.06
N GLY A 183 11.72 4.78 9.45
CA GLY A 183 10.71 4.42 10.43
C GLY A 183 9.28 4.29 9.86
N LEU A 184 9.12 4.23 8.53
CA LEU A 184 7.81 4.07 7.92
C LEU A 184 7.35 2.61 8.02
N THR A 185 6.11 2.43 8.48
CA THR A 185 5.46 1.11 8.57
C THR A 185 4.93 0.70 7.19
N ILE A 186 5.10 -0.57 6.81
CA ILE A 186 4.68 -1.05 5.49
C ILE A 186 3.99 -2.42 5.61
N LEU A 187 2.79 -2.53 5.06
CA LEU A 187 2.12 -3.80 4.80
C LEU A 187 2.07 -3.99 3.28
N LEU A 188 2.77 -5.01 2.79
CA LEU A 188 2.79 -5.32 1.37
C LEU A 188 2.17 -6.69 1.09
N ALA A 189 1.34 -6.77 0.06
CA ALA A 189 0.74 -8.00 -0.43
C ALA A 189 1.51 -8.49 -1.65
N GLU A 190 1.88 -9.77 -1.68
CA GLU A 190 2.56 -10.43 -2.80
C GLU A 190 2.06 -11.85 -3.03
N SER A 191 2.18 -12.32 -4.25
CA SER A 191 1.76 -13.67 -4.62
C SER A 191 2.75 -14.75 -4.18
N ASP A 192 4.03 -14.38 -3.99
CA ASP A 192 5.10 -15.26 -3.51
C ASP A 192 6.12 -14.50 -2.65
N THR A 193 7.01 -15.24 -1.99
CA THR A 193 8.04 -14.68 -1.11
C THR A 193 9.33 -14.29 -1.82
N THR A 194 9.51 -14.62 -3.09
CA THR A 194 10.80 -14.46 -3.80
C THR A 194 11.20 -12.99 -3.97
N SER A 195 10.22 -12.10 -4.02
CA SER A 195 10.43 -10.65 -4.21
C SER A 195 10.58 -9.87 -2.89
N ILE A 196 10.38 -10.52 -1.74
CA ILE A 196 10.25 -9.86 -0.42
C ILE A 196 11.22 -10.39 0.63
N GLY A 197 12.39 -10.86 0.22
CA GLY A 197 13.41 -11.40 1.15
C GLY A 197 13.92 -10.41 2.21
N PHE A 198 13.53 -9.14 2.14
CA PHE A 198 13.83 -8.09 3.11
C PHE A 198 12.71 -7.86 4.15
N VAL A 199 11.60 -8.60 4.04
CA VAL A 199 10.45 -8.52 4.96
C VAL A 199 10.77 -9.28 6.24
N GLU A 200 10.41 -8.70 7.38
CA GLU A 200 10.74 -9.26 8.70
C GLU A 200 9.76 -10.32 9.16
N LYS A 201 8.51 -10.20 8.72
CA LYS A 201 7.42 -11.08 9.12
C LYS A 201 6.45 -11.26 7.97
N THR A 202 5.98 -12.46 7.76
CA THR A 202 4.97 -12.76 6.75
C THR A 202 3.76 -13.45 7.35
N TYR A 203 2.58 -13.03 6.89
CA TYR A 203 1.34 -13.75 7.09
C TYR A 203 0.96 -14.43 5.78
N THR A 204 0.68 -15.72 5.83
CA THR A 204 0.15 -16.43 4.66
C THR A 204 -1.37 -16.41 4.73
N ILE A 205 -2.01 -16.07 3.60
CA ILE A 205 -3.47 -16.10 3.46
C ILE A 205 -3.86 -17.09 2.35
N GLU A 206 -4.80 -17.98 2.68
CA GLU A 206 -5.40 -18.91 1.73
C GLU A 206 -6.92 -18.91 1.89
N ARG A 207 -7.65 -18.80 0.78
CA ARG A 207 -9.12 -18.83 0.76
C ARG A 207 -9.77 -17.91 1.81
N GLY A 208 -9.15 -16.75 2.02
CA GLY A 208 -9.66 -15.73 2.94
C GLY A 208 -9.37 -15.96 4.41
N GLN A 209 -8.45 -16.85 4.76
CA GLN A 209 -8.04 -17.12 6.14
C GLN A 209 -6.52 -17.09 6.28
N ASN A 210 -6.03 -16.71 7.46
CA ASN A 210 -4.63 -16.95 7.79
C ASN A 210 -4.35 -18.45 7.82
N VAL A 211 -3.26 -18.86 7.18
CA VAL A 211 -2.70 -20.20 7.39
C VAL A 211 -1.61 -20.05 8.43
N ASP A 212 -1.65 -20.89 9.49
CA ASP A 212 -0.72 -20.84 10.62
C ASP A 212 0.72 -21.09 10.20
N ASN A 213 1.39 -20.05 9.70
CA ASN A 213 2.83 -19.99 9.55
C ASN A 213 3.23 -18.50 9.52
N VAL A 214 3.41 -17.91 10.70
CA VAL A 214 4.18 -16.69 10.81
C VAL A 214 5.64 -17.10 10.67
N VAL A 215 6.19 -16.97 9.47
CA VAL A 215 7.63 -17.14 9.26
C VAL A 215 8.30 -15.84 9.65
N THR A 216 9.05 -15.89 10.75
CA THR A 216 9.98 -14.84 11.20
C THR A 216 11.33 -15.00 10.54
#